data_fa909c06e76b3aac80e98766374ab8a0
#
_entry.id   fa909c06e76b3aac80e98766374ab8a0
#
_cell.length_a   1.000
_cell.length_b   1.000
_cell.length_c   1.000
_cell.angle_alpha   90.00
_cell.angle_beta   90.00
_cell.angle_gamma   90.00
#
_symmetry.space_group_name_H-M   'P 1'
#
loop_
_entity.id
_entity.type
_entity.pdbx_description
1 polymer ?
#
loop_
_entity_poly.entity_id
_entity_poly.type
_entity_poly.pdbx_seq_one_letter_code
_entity_poly.pdbx_strand_id
1 'polypeptide(L)'
;MSSYRQHLYHIVFRTKGSLPTIRQDYVNELYAYITGIIKHKNSHLYRLNGVENHLHILTDMNPSIAPMDFIKDIKVSTSIWMKSRNLFPAFKGWAVGYGSFTCSYKDVDRLIDYVINQQEHHKKISFEEEYRKLLLEYGITPDAKFFP
;
A
#
# COMPACT_ATOMS: atom_id res chain seq x y z
N MET A 1 -3.56 31.51 2.70
CA MET A 1 -2.40 31.39 1.81
C MET A 1 -2.57 30.20 0.87
N SER A 2 -2.23 30.39 -0.37
CA SER A 2 -2.36 29.33 -1.38
C SER A 2 -0.98 28.83 -1.77
N SER A 3 -0.82 27.49 -1.76
CA SER A 3 0.37 26.83 -2.29
C SER A 3 -0.06 25.84 -3.35
N TYR A 4 0.69 25.78 -4.42
CA TYR A 4 0.47 24.81 -5.49
C TYR A 4 1.46 23.67 -5.31
N ARG A 5 0.93 22.45 -5.06
CA ARG A 5 1.79 21.31 -4.74
C ARG A 5 1.14 20.01 -5.15
N GLN A 6 1.97 19.00 -5.35
CA GLN A 6 1.56 17.65 -5.62
C GLN A 6 2.60 16.71 -5.03
N HIS A 7 2.18 15.81 -4.15
CA HIS A 7 3.04 14.86 -3.46
C HIS A 7 2.51 13.45 -3.67
N LEU A 8 2.64 12.96 -4.89
CA LEU A 8 2.13 11.65 -5.28
C LEU A 8 3.10 10.54 -4.86
N TYR A 9 2.59 9.60 -4.08
CA TYR A 9 3.33 8.45 -3.59
C TYR A 9 2.65 7.15 -3.98
N HIS A 10 3.45 6.18 -4.38
CA HIS A 10 3.04 4.79 -4.51
C HIS A 10 3.60 4.03 -3.30
N ILE A 11 2.73 3.51 -2.47
CA ILE A 11 3.08 2.83 -1.22
C ILE A 11 2.72 1.37 -1.35
N VAL A 12 3.65 0.49 -0.91
CA VAL A 12 3.47 -0.96 -0.94
C VAL A 12 3.87 -1.54 0.41
N PHE A 13 3.01 -2.34 1.01
CA PHE A 13 3.40 -3.12 2.19
C PHE A 13 2.69 -4.47 2.20
N ARG A 14 3.29 -5.41 2.91
CA ARG A 14 2.91 -6.82 2.90
C ARG A 14 2.51 -7.32 4.27
N THR A 15 1.77 -8.44 4.27
CA THR A 15 1.45 -9.17 5.49
C THR A 15 2.70 -9.77 6.11
N LYS A 16 2.65 -10.05 7.41
CA LYS A 16 3.73 -10.71 8.13
C LYS A 16 4.05 -12.06 7.48
N GLY A 17 5.33 -12.26 7.11
CA GLY A 17 5.77 -13.45 6.40
C GLY A 17 5.26 -13.58 4.98
N SER A 18 4.67 -12.54 4.42
CA SER A 18 4.00 -12.58 3.10
C SER A 18 2.92 -13.65 3.00
N LEU A 19 2.30 -14.00 4.12
CA LEU A 19 1.25 -15.03 4.16
C LEU A 19 -0.06 -14.51 3.57
N PRO A 20 -0.84 -15.37 2.86
CA PRO A 20 -2.08 -14.95 2.20
C PRO A 20 -3.22 -14.84 3.22
N THR A 21 -3.19 -13.81 4.06
CA THR A 21 -4.09 -13.65 5.20
C THR A 21 -5.15 -12.56 5.04
N ILE A 22 -5.14 -11.82 3.93
CA ILE A 22 -6.18 -10.83 3.64
C ILE A 22 -7.28 -11.50 2.82
N ARG A 23 -8.37 -11.87 3.48
CA ARG A 23 -9.52 -12.49 2.83
C ARG A 23 -10.15 -11.53 1.83
N GLN A 24 -10.30 -11.99 0.58
CA GLN A 24 -10.82 -11.14 -0.49
C GLN A 24 -12.33 -10.93 -0.41
N ASP A 25 -13.08 -11.79 0.27
CA ASP A 25 -14.53 -11.61 0.48
C ASP A 25 -14.84 -10.37 1.35
N TYR A 26 -13.94 -9.97 2.24
CA TYR A 26 -14.14 -8.81 3.12
C TYR A 26 -13.18 -7.66 2.84
N VAL A 27 -12.40 -7.74 1.77
CA VAL A 27 -11.36 -6.77 1.49
C VAL A 27 -11.91 -5.36 1.24
N ASN A 28 -13.12 -5.25 0.72
CA ASN A 28 -13.75 -3.93 0.50
C ASN A 28 -13.98 -3.17 1.81
N GLU A 29 -14.24 -3.87 2.90
CA GLU A 29 -14.36 -3.24 4.22
C GLU A 29 -13.02 -2.68 4.69
N LEU A 30 -11.93 -3.40 4.46
CA LEU A 30 -10.57 -2.92 4.73
C LEU A 30 -10.25 -1.68 3.89
N TYR A 31 -10.58 -1.72 2.60
CA TYR A 31 -10.32 -0.58 1.70
C TYR A 31 -11.12 0.66 2.11
N ALA A 32 -12.37 0.49 2.54
CA ALA A 32 -13.17 1.60 3.04
C ALA A 32 -12.57 2.20 4.32
N TYR A 33 -12.06 1.36 5.20
CA TYR A 33 -11.40 1.80 6.43
C TYR A 33 -10.13 2.61 6.12
N ILE A 34 -9.28 2.12 5.23
CA ILE A 34 -8.05 2.82 4.81
C ILE A 34 -8.40 4.14 4.12
N THR A 35 -9.40 4.14 3.25
CA THR A 35 -9.87 5.35 2.56
C THR A 35 -10.26 6.43 3.57
N GLY A 36 -10.97 6.05 4.64
CA GLY A 36 -11.34 6.95 5.72
C GLY A 36 -10.13 7.54 6.45
N ILE A 37 -9.12 6.72 6.73
CA ILE A 37 -7.88 7.18 7.36
C ILE A 37 -7.18 8.23 6.48
N ILE A 38 -7.02 7.93 5.20
CA ILE A 38 -6.32 8.82 4.26
C ILE A 38 -7.05 10.14 4.13
N LYS A 39 -8.38 10.10 4.02
CA LYS A 39 -9.22 11.30 3.95
C LYS A 39 -9.10 12.12 5.24
N HIS A 40 -9.10 11.48 6.40
CA HIS A 40 -8.94 12.14 7.70
C HIS A 40 -7.58 12.84 7.83
N LYS A 41 -6.57 12.34 7.14
CA LYS A 41 -5.23 12.95 7.07
C LYS A 41 -5.14 14.07 6.03
N ASN A 42 -6.26 14.54 5.49
CA ASN A 42 -6.31 15.58 4.46
C ASN A 42 -5.44 15.22 3.24
N SER A 43 -5.47 13.97 2.88
CA SER A 43 -4.75 13.42 1.73
C SER A 43 -5.76 12.89 0.72
N HIS A 44 -5.35 12.81 -0.56
CA HIS A 44 -6.22 12.33 -1.63
C HIS A 44 -5.81 10.92 -2.05
N LEU A 45 -6.74 9.99 -1.99
CA LEU A 45 -6.54 8.63 -2.47
C LEU A 45 -6.90 8.54 -3.94
N TYR A 46 -5.94 8.16 -4.78
CA TYR A 46 -6.18 7.88 -6.20
C TYR A 46 -6.69 6.46 -6.39
N ARG A 47 -5.99 5.49 -5.80
CA ARG A 47 -6.40 4.10 -5.90
C ARG A 47 -5.76 3.26 -4.79
N LEU A 48 -6.49 2.22 -4.38
CA LEU A 48 -6.06 1.24 -3.40
C LEU A 48 -6.53 -0.13 -3.88
N ASN A 49 -5.63 -1.08 -3.94
CA ASN A 49 -5.93 -2.45 -4.29
C ASN A 49 -4.81 -3.36 -3.81
N GLY A 50 -5.06 -4.64 -3.78
CA GLY A 50 -4.08 -5.63 -3.40
C GLY A 50 -4.61 -7.04 -3.61
N VAL A 51 -3.86 -7.98 -3.12
CA VAL A 51 -4.22 -9.41 -3.09
C VAL A 51 -4.06 -9.92 -1.67
N GLU A 52 -4.04 -11.23 -1.46
CA GLU A 52 -4.10 -11.82 -0.12
C GLU A 52 -2.91 -11.49 0.78
N ASN A 53 -1.76 -11.08 0.21
CA ASN A 53 -0.54 -10.90 0.98
C ASN A 53 0.09 -9.51 0.93
N HIS A 54 -0.48 -8.56 0.16
CA HIS A 54 0.05 -7.18 0.11
C HIS A 54 -0.96 -6.19 -0.46
N LEU A 55 -0.68 -4.91 -0.21
CA LEU A 55 -1.50 -3.78 -0.69
C LEU A 55 -0.63 -2.77 -1.43
N HIS A 56 -1.26 -2.13 -2.42
CA HIS A 56 -0.75 -0.95 -3.11
C HIS A 56 -1.67 0.24 -2.83
N ILE A 57 -1.09 1.37 -2.45
CA ILE A 57 -1.81 2.62 -2.22
C ILE A 57 -1.17 3.70 -3.09
N LEU A 58 -1.98 4.35 -3.91
CA LEU A 58 -1.57 5.50 -4.71
C LEU A 58 -2.27 6.73 -4.16
N THR A 59 -1.53 7.64 -3.55
CA THR A 59 -2.11 8.77 -2.84
C THR A 59 -1.30 10.06 -3.02
N ASP A 60 -2.00 11.19 -3.07
CA ASP A 60 -1.37 12.50 -2.88
C ASP A 60 -1.34 12.76 -1.38
N MET A 61 -0.15 12.77 -0.82
CA MET A 61 0.05 12.80 0.63
C MET A 61 0.11 14.25 1.14
N ASN A 62 -0.58 14.51 2.26
CA ASN A 62 -0.49 15.79 2.95
C ASN A 62 0.98 16.10 3.27
N PRO A 63 1.52 17.23 2.80
CA PRO A 63 2.94 17.57 3.00
C PRO A 63 3.31 17.86 4.45
N SER A 64 2.34 18.05 5.33
CA SER A 64 2.63 18.26 6.76
C SER A 64 2.87 16.97 7.51
N ILE A 65 2.72 15.81 6.86
CA ILE A 65 2.92 14.49 7.48
C ILE A 65 4.14 13.83 6.83
N ALA A 66 5.07 13.35 7.64
CA ALA A 66 6.19 12.58 7.12
C ALA A 66 5.67 11.26 6.51
N PRO A 67 6.21 10.83 5.35
CA PRO A 67 5.78 9.56 4.74
C PRO A 67 5.84 8.37 5.71
N MET A 68 6.88 8.27 6.51
CA MET A 68 7.03 7.21 7.49
C MET A 68 5.88 7.20 8.49
N ASP A 69 5.47 8.37 8.99
CA ASP A 69 4.37 8.49 9.97
C ASP A 69 3.03 8.18 9.32
N PHE A 70 2.82 8.64 8.10
CA PHE A 70 1.61 8.37 7.32
C PHE A 70 1.40 6.87 7.15
N ILE A 71 2.44 6.15 6.74
CA ILE A 71 2.39 4.71 6.50
C ILE A 71 2.25 3.94 7.81
N LYS A 72 3.00 4.33 8.84
CA LYS A 72 2.94 3.72 10.16
C LYS A 72 1.52 3.78 10.74
N ASP A 73 0.88 4.94 10.65
CA ASP A 73 -0.48 5.13 11.18
C ASP A 73 -1.48 4.21 10.48
N ILE A 74 -1.36 4.07 9.15
CA ILE A 74 -2.23 3.17 8.38
C ILE A 74 -1.97 1.72 8.82
N LYS A 75 -0.72 1.30 8.92
CA LYS A 75 -0.38 -0.07 9.31
C LYS A 75 -0.87 -0.39 10.72
N VAL A 76 -0.63 0.49 11.69
CA VAL A 76 -1.07 0.27 13.08
C VAL A 76 -2.59 0.24 13.18
N SER A 77 -3.26 1.23 12.60
CA SER A 77 -4.73 1.33 12.67
C SER A 77 -5.41 0.15 12.00
N THR A 78 -4.94 -0.26 10.82
CA THR A 78 -5.53 -1.40 10.11
C THR A 78 -5.27 -2.72 10.82
N SER A 79 -4.09 -2.89 11.41
CA SER A 79 -3.77 -4.10 12.18
C SER A 79 -4.73 -4.27 13.36
N ILE A 80 -4.95 -3.20 14.13
CA ILE A 80 -5.88 -3.22 15.26
C ILE A 80 -7.31 -3.50 14.77
N TRP A 81 -7.74 -2.80 13.72
CA TRP A 81 -9.09 -2.94 13.17
C TRP A 81 -9.34 -4.36 12.63
N MET A 82 -8.42 -4.90 11.86
CA MET A 82 -8.58 -6.25 11.27
C MET A 82 -8.66 -7.33 12.34
N LYS A 83 -7.86 -7.21 13.39
CA LYS A 83 -7.87 -8.18 14.51
C LYS A 83 -9.13 -8.07 15.35
N SER A 84 -9.73 -6.87 15.47
CA SER A 84 -10.92 -6.63 16.31
C SER A 84 -12.22 -7.05 15.64
N ARG A 85 -12.26 -7.16 14.30
CA ARG A 85 -13.51 -7.38 13.54
C ARG A 85 -13.84 -8.84 13.29
N ASN A 86 -12.92 -9.76 13.52
CA ASN A 86 -13.07 -11.19 13.20
C ASN A 86 -13.37 -11.50 11.73
N LEU A 87 -13.09 -10.55 10.85
CA LEU A 87 -13.25 -10.73 9.39
C LEU A 87 -12.02 -11.35 8.76
N PHE A 88 -10.88 -11.24 9.43
CA PHE A 88 -9.59 -11.69 8.91
C PHE A 88 -8.91 -12.58 9.97
N PRO A 89 -9.44 -13.78 10.23
CA PRO A 89 -8.96 -14.59 11.37
C PRO A 89 -7.52 -15.08 11.24
N ALA A 90 -7.00 -15.20 10.01
CA ALA A 90 -5.62 -15.62 9.77
C ALA A 90 -4.61 -14.48 9.83
N PHE A 91 -5.07 -13.23 9.86
CA PHE A 91 -4.19 -12.07 9.82
C PHE A 91 -3.38 -11.94 11.11
N LYS A 92 -2.05 -11.90 11.00
CA LYS A 92 -1.12 -11.82 12.13
C LYS A 92 -0.38 -10.47 12.21
N GLY A 93 -0.78 -9.50 11.39
CA GLY A 93 -0.15 -8.19 11.31
C GLY A 93 0.59 -7.99 10.00
N TRP A 94 1.13 -6.79 9.85
CA TRP A 94 1.95 -6.43 8.69
C TRP A 94 3.41 -6.76 8.95
N ALA A 95 4.14 -7.05 7.87
CA ALA A 95 5.59 -7.21 7.96
C ALA A 95 6.25 -5.86 8.30
N VAL A 96 7.44 -5.90 8.86
CA VAL A 96 8.26 -4.71 9.08
C VAL A 96 8.66 -4.12 7.73
N GLY A 97 8.64 -2.79 7.65
CA GLY A 97 9.04 -2.08 6.44
C GLY A 97 7.92 -1.85 5.44
N TYR A 98 8.25 -1.19 4.35
CA TYR A 98 7.33 -0.82 3.27
C TYR A 98 8.12 -0.34 2.07
N GLY A 99 7.48 -0.30 0.89
CA GLY A 99 7.97 0.45 -0.25
C GLY A 99 7.24 1.79 -0.30
N SER A 100 7.95 2.85 -0.62
CA SER A 100 7.38 4.18 -0.79
C SER A 100 8.13 4.91 -1.88
N PHE A 101 7.44 5.24 -2.96
CA PHE A 101 8.05 5.81 -4.15
C PHE A 101 7.31 7.07 -4.56
N THR A 102 8.06 8.14 -4.83
CA THR A 102 7.47 9.36 -5.40
C THR A 102 7.17 9.12 -6.88
N CYS A 103 6.07 9.72 -7.35
CA CYS A 103 5.62 9.53 -8.72
C CYS A 103 5.32 10.87 -9.37
N SER A 104 5.44 10.94 -10.69
CA SER A 104 5.02 12.11 -11.45
C SER A 104 3.52 12.06 -11.71
N TYR A 105 2.85 13.19 -11.63
CA TYR A 105 1.43 13.29 -12.02
C TYR A 105 1.18 12.82 -13.46
N LYS A 106 2.17 12.95 -14.33
CA LYS A 106 2.10 12.47 -15.71
C LYS A 106 1.83 10.97 -15.80
N ASP A 107 2.24 10.22 -14.77
CA ASP A 107 2.12 8.76 -14.73
C ASP A 107 0.88 8.28 -13.97
N VAL A 108 0.05 9.20 -13.46
CA VAL A 108 -1.04 8.83 -12.54
C VAL A 108 -2.02 7.84 -13.17
N ASP A 109 -2.42 8.03 -14.42
CA ASP A 109 -3.37 7.12 -15.08
C ASP A 109 -2.77 5.74 -15.28
N ARG A 110 -1.52 5.66 -15.68
CA ARG A 110 -0.79 4.39 -15.82
C ARG A 110 -0.66 3.67 -14.47
N LEU A 111 -0.39 4.43 -13.41
CA LEU A 111 -0.24 3.87 -12.06
C LEU A 111 -1.59 3.41 -11.49
N ILE A 112 -2.66 4.13 -11.76
CA ILE A 112 -4.02 3.70 -11.38
C ILE A 112 -4.34 2.36 -12.03
N ASP A 113 -4.09 2.23 -13.33
CA ASP A 113 -4.31 0.97 -14.06
C ASP A 113 -3.46 -0.17 -13.49
N TYR A 114 -2.22 0.11 -13.15
CA TYR A 114 -1.34 -0.86 -12.51
C TYR A 114 -1.92 -1.36 -11.19
N VAL A 115 -2.41 -0.47 -10.36
CA VAL A 115 -3.01 -0.82 -9.06
C VAL A 115 -4.33 -1.58 -9.23
N ILE A 116 -5.17 -1.16 -10.18
CA ILE A 116 -6.44 -1.85 -10.47
C ILE A 116 -6.21 -3.30 -10.89
N ASN A 117 -5.16 -3.57 -11.65
CA ASN A 117 -4.91 -4.88 -12.26
C ASN A 117 -4.09 -5.84 -11.38
N GLN A 118 -4.00 -5.59 -10.08
CA GLN A 118 -3.19 -6.42 -9.19
C GLN A 118 -3.60 -7.89 -9.16
N GLN A 119 -4.89 -8.21 -9.20
CA GLN A 119 -5.36 -9.59 -9.18
C GLN A 119 -4.90 -10.35 -10.42
N GLU A 120 -5.03 -9.73 -11.62
CA GLU A 120 -4.58 -10.34 -12.87
C GLU A 120 -3.06 -10.45 -12.93
N HIS A 121 -2.37 -9.41 -12.45
CA HIS A 121 -0.91 -9.35 -12.43
C HIS A 121 -0.33 -10.50 -11.58
N HIS A 122 -0.90 -10.77 -10.41
CA HIS A 122 -0.42 -11.81 -9.50
C HIS A 122 -0.85 -13.23 -9.86
N LYS A 123 -1.60 -13.41 -10.91
CA LYS A 123 -1.76 -14.74 -11.55
C LYS A 123 -0.51 -15.14 -12.32
N LYS A 124 0.35 -14.21 -12.68
CA LYS A 124 1.51 -14.42 -13.55
C LYS A 124 2.84 -14.28 -12.83
N ILE A 125 2.95 -13.37 -11.85
CA ILE A 125 4.19 -13.16 -11.08
C ILE A 125 3.89 -13.11 -9.60
N SER A 126 4.89 -13.48 -8.79
CA SER A 126 4.82 -13.40 -7.33
C SER A 126 5.00 -11.97 -6.85
N PHE A 127 4.61 -11.71 -5.60
CA PHE A 127 4.88 -10.43 -4.96
C PHE A 127 6.39 -10.14 -4.89
N GLU A 128 7.19 -11.16 -4.58
CA GLU A 128 8.66 -11.00 -4.52
C GLU A 128 9.22 -10.50 -5.85
N GLU A 129 8.79 -11.09 -6.97
CA GLU A 129 9.22 -10.67 -8.30
C GLU A 129 8.77 -9.24 -8.61
N GLU A 130 7.52 -8.91 -8.30
CA GLU A 130 6.97 -7.58 -8.50
C GLU A 130 7.76 -6.55 -7.71
N TYR A 131 7.98 -6.80 -6.42
CA TYR A 131 8.63 -5.86 -5.53
C TYR A 131 10.09 -5.63 -5.94
N ARG A 132 10.79 -6.68 -6.35
CA ARG A 132 12.14 -6.57 -6.88
C ARG A 132 12.20 -5.65 -8.10
N LYS A 133 11.25 -5.82 -9.03
CA LYS A 133 11.16 -4.97 -10.23
C LYS A 133 10.89 -3.52 -9.87
N LEU A 134 9.98 -3.27 -8.94
CA LEU A 134 9.67 -1.91 -8.47
C LEU A 134 10.90 -1.24 -7.88
N LEU A 135 11.62 -1.93 -7.01
CA LEU A 135 12.82 -1.38 -6.39
C LEU A 135 13.87 -1.02 -7.43
N LEU A 136 14.13 -1.89 -8.39
CA LEU A 136 15.09 -1.64 -9.45
C LEU A 136 14.67 -0.47 -10.35
N GLU A 137 13.37 -0.35 -10.65
CA GLU A 137 12.83 0.76 -11.44
C GLU A 137 13.09 2.11 -10.78
N TYR A 138 13.06 2.16 -9.44
CA TYR A 138 13.33 3.38 -8.68
C TYR A 138 14.79 3.50 -8.22
N GLY A 139 15.69 2.68 -8.77
CA GLY A 139 17.11 2.77 -8.48
C GLY A 139 17.51 2.28 -7.10
N ILE A 140 16.69 1.45 -6.48
CA ILE A 140 16.93 0.92 -5.14
C ILE A 140 17.42 -0.52 -5.24
N THR A 141 18.60 -0.81 -4.67
CA THR A 141 19.12 -2.18 -4.59
C THR A 141 18.47 -2.88 -3.39
N PRO A 142 17.77 -4.02 -3.60
CA PRO A 142 17.20 -4.76 -2.49
C PRO A 142 18.26 -5.24 -1.50
N ASP A 143 18.00 -5.05 -0.20
CA ASP A 143 18.82 -5.63 0.84
C ASP A 143 18.30 -7.04 1.15
N ALA A 144 19.11 -8.06 0.88
CA ALA A 144 18.72 -9.45 1.06
C ALA A 144 18.24 -9.78 2.49
N LYS A 145 18.73 -9.03 3.48
CA LYS A 145 18.36 -9.19 4.89
C LYS A 145 16.90 -8.77 5.16
N PHE A 146 16.38 -7.76 4.43
CA PHE A 146 15.05 -7.18 4.64
C PHE A 146 14.09 -7.46 3.49
N PHE A 147 14.55 -8.15 2.47
CA PHE A 147 13.71 -8.47 1.31
C PHE A 147 12.84 -9.69 1.61
N PRO A 148 11.52 -9.65 1.24
CA PRO A 148 10.60 -10.77 1.49
C PRO A 148 10.95 -12.06 0.76
#